data_22c6c3c139cdb66bab6a435b3bfd2844
#
_entry.id   22c6c3c139cdb66bab6a435b3bfd2844
#
_cell.length_a   1.000
_cell.length_b   1.000
_cell.length_c   1.000
_cell.angle_alpha   90.00
_cell.angle_beta   90.00
_cell.angle_gamma   90.00
#
_symmetry.space_group_name_H-M   'P 1'
#
loop_
_entity.id
_entity.type
_entity.pdbx_description
1 polymer ?
#
loop_
_entity_poly.entity_id
_entity_poly.type
_entity_poly.pdbx_seq_one_letter_code
_entity_poly.pdbx_strand_id
1 'polypeptide(L)'
;MSGLSAPVAPLDLDSREWPASLRAAGRTGEEAIARLHALLVRAARFEVARRRSSLPQLRGEEFDEIALEAADDALVSVLRRLDDFRGESRFSTWAYKFALLEAAVRLRKRAWQARELPVEPETWSLFANLHLEPDAEIEQRELLSAVQTAIAEALTPHQRRVLVALAFNGVPIDVLAESLETTRGALYKTLHDARHKLRRHLGEREFTVA
;
A
#
# COMPACT_ATOMS: atom_id res chain seq x y z
N MET A 1 18.86 4.09 45.72
CA MET A 1 18.68 2.87 44.92
C MET A 1 18.86 3.27 43.47
N SER A 2 20.06 3.08 42.93
CA SER A 2 20.44 3.51 41.58
C SER A 2 19.91 2.48 40.60
N GLY A 3 18.90 2.90 39.80
CA GLY A 3 18.47 2.14 38.65
C GLY A 3 19.56 2.19 37.55
N LEU A 4 20.31 1.10 37.40
CA LEU A 4 21.19 0.90 36.27
C LEU A 4 20.31 0.84 35.00
N SER A 5 20.29 1.97 34.26
CA SER A 5 19.80 1.96 32.88
C SER A 5 20.78 1.10 32.08
N ALA A 6 20.32 -0.06 31.63
CA ALA A 6 21.10 -0.93 30.75
C ALA A 6 21.51 -0.11 29.51
N PRO A 7 22.76 -0.21 29.06
CA PRO A 7 23.19 0.50 27.85
C PRO A 7 22.33 0.01 26.68
N VAL A 8 21.65 0.94 26.04
CA VAL A 8 20.94 0.69 24.77
C VAL A 8 22.03 0.23 23.79
N ALA A 9 22.07 -1.05 23.48
CA ALA A 9 22.99 -1.60 22.50
C ALA A 9 22.89 -0.80 21.19
N PRO A 10 23.99 -0.54 20.50
CA PRO A 10 23.94 0.18 19.24
C PRO A 10 23.00 -0.56 18.28
N LEU A 11 21.98 0.14 17.79
CA LEU A 11 20.86 -0.40 17.02
C LEU A 11 21.23 -0.82 15.58
N ASP A 12 22.50 -0.63 15.19
CA ASP A 12 22.97 -0.91 13.83
C ASP A 12 24.17 -1.86 13.91
N LEU A 13 23.88 -3.15 13.63
CA LEU A 13 24.93 -4.08 13.22
C LEU A 13 25.44 -3.61 11.87
N ASP A 14 26.74 -3.74 11.61
CA ASP A 14 27.26 -3.49 10.26
C ASP A 14 26.35 -4.21 9.25
N SER A 15 25.97 -3.52 8.19
CA SER A 15 25.02 -4.01 7.19
C SER A 15 25.38 -5.38 6.59
N ARG A 16 26.64 -5.79 6.70
CA ARG A 16 27.13 -7.09 6.27
C ARG A 16 26.85 -8.20 7.28
N GLU A 17 26.75 -7.86 8.56
CA GLU A 17 26.55 -8.83 9.64
C GLU A 17 25.07 -9.22 9.78
N TRP A 18 24.14 -8.32 9.41
CA TRP A 18 22.72 -8.58 9.53
C TRP A 18 22.25 -9.88 8.86
N PRO A 19 22.53 -10.12 7.55
CA PRO A 19 22.07 -11.33 6.90
C PRO A 19 22.65 -12.61 7.53
N ALA A 20 23.90 -12.58 7.97
CA ALA A 20 24.55 -13.70 8.63
C ALA A 20 23.93 -13.98 10.00
N SER A 21 23.70 -12.92 10.81
CA SER A 21 23.10 -13.05 12.14
C SER A 21 21.65 -13.53 12.07
N LEU A 22 20.85 -13.06 11.09
CA LEU A 22 19.47 -13.48 10.90
C LEU A 22 19.34 -14.94 10.43
N ARG A 23 20.37 -15.50 9.80
CA ARG A 23 20.42 -16.91 9.40
C ARG A 23 21.03 -17.82 10.47
N ALA A 24 21.63 -17.24 11.50
CA ALA A 24 22.26 -18.03 12.57
C ALA A 24 21.19 -18.82 13.35
N ALA A 25 21.53 -20.04 13.73
CA ALA A 25 20.68 -20.85 14.59
C ALA A 25 20.84 -20.46 16.08
N GLY A 26 19.79 -20.74 16.86
CA GLY A 26 19.77 -20.53 18.30
C GLY A 26 19.80 -19.08 18.71
N ARG A 27 20.39 -18.79 19.87
CA ARG A 27 20.31 -17.48 20.54
C ARG A 27 20.73 -16.28 19.67
N THR A 28 21.78 -16.46 18.88
CA THR A 28 22.25 -15.36 17.99
C THR A 28 21.21 -14.97 16.97
N GLY A 29 20.52 -15.92 16.36
CA GLY A 29 19.44 -15.66 15.40
C GLY A 29 18.23 -15.03 16.06
N GLU A 30 17.83 -15.55 17.23
CA GLU A 30 16.71 -15.01 18.00
C GLU A 30 16.96 -13.56 18.42
N GLU A 31 18.15 -13.23 18.90
CA GLU A 31 18.55 -11.87 19.26
C GLU A 31 18.55 -10.94 18.04
N ALA A 32 19.03 -11.42 16.88
CA ALA A 32 19.01 -10.64 15.63
C ALA A 32 17.58 -10.36 15.16
N ILE A 33 16.69 -11.36 15.21
CA ILE A 33 15.26 -11.21 14.88
C ILE A 33 14.58 -10.20 15.81
N ALA A 34 14.81 -10.32 17.13
CA ALA A 34 14.24 -9.37 18.09
C ALA A 34 14.72 -7.93 17.86
N ARG A 35 15.98 -7.73 17.53
CA ARG A 35 16.55 -6.41 17.20
C ARG A 35 15.98 -5.86 15.90
N LEU A 36 15.83 -6.69 14.87
CA LEU A 36 15.20 -6.32 13.62
C LEU A 36 13.74 -5.93 13.85
N HIS A 37 12.98 -6.71 14.59
CA HIS A 37 11.60 -6.40 14.94
C HIS A 37 11.46 -5.04 15.65
N ALA A 38 12.26 -4.78 16.68
CA ALA A 38 12.27 -3.48 17.37
C ALA A 38 12.57 -2.30 16.44
N LEU A 39 13.45 -2.51 15.45
CA LEU A 39 13.75 -1.53 14.41
C LEU A 39 12.56 -1.29 13.48
N LEU A 40 11.87 -2.34 13.06
CA LEU A 40 10.68 -2.25 12.20
C LEU A 40 9.49 -1.60 12.93
N VAL A 41 9.28 -1.90 14.20
CA VAL A 41 8.25 -1.23 15.05
C VAL A 41 8.48 0.29 15.08
N ARG A 42 9.74 0.75 15.26
CA ARG A 42 10.02 2.18 15.25
C ARG A 42 9.73 2.83 13.89
N ALA A 43 10.07 2.13 12.78
CA ALA A 43 9.78 2.63 11.45
C ALA A 43 8.27 2.69 11.18
N ALA A 44 7.53 1.65 11.56
CA ALA A 44 6.08 1.62 11.44
C ALA A 44 5.40 2.71 12.27
N ARG A 45 5.81 2.90 13.54
CA ARG A 45 5.32 4.00 14.38
C ARG A 45 5.58 5.38 13.79
N PHE A 46 6.75 5.60 13.20
CA PHE A 46 7.05 6.85 12.51
C PHE A 46 6.08 7.10 11.36
N GLU A 47 5.82 6.12 10.51
CA GLU A 47 4.89 6.26 9.39
C GLU A 47 3.46 6.49 9.85
N VAL A 48 3.02 5.76 10.87
CA VAL A 48 1.69 5.91 11.48
C VAL A 48 1.53 7.32 12.08
N ALA A 49 2.52 7.80 12.84
CA ALA A 49 2.51 9.14 13.43
C ALA A 49 2.44 10.24 12.36
N ARG A 50 3.20 10.08 11.28
CA ARG A 50 3.23 11.03 10.15
C ARG A 50 1.86 11.18 9.48
N ARG A 51 1.06 10.11 9.43
CA ARG A 51 -0.26 10.09 8.78
C ARG A 51 -1.43 10.28 9.74
N ARG A 52 -1.16 10.42 11.03
CA ARG A 52 -2.20 10.52 12.07
C ARG A 52 -3.20 11.63 11.82
N SER A 53 -2.74 12.79 11.36
CA SER A 53 -3.59 13.96 11.06
C SER A 53 -4.62 13.70 9.95
N SER A 54 -4.33 12.74 9.05
CA SER A 54 -5.22 12.37 7.94
C SER A 54 -6.28 11.33 8.35
N LEU A 55 -6.28 10.86 9.59
CA LEU A 55 -7.12 9.78 10.10
C LEU A 55 -7.72 10.14 11.46
N PRO A 56 -8.52 11.22 11.56
CA PRO A 56 -9.04 11.75 12.82
C PRO A 56 -9.99 10.77 13.54
N GLN A 57 -10.54 9.81 12.82
CA GLN A 57 -11.44 8.78 13.36
C GLN A 57 -10.73 7.68 14.15
N LEU A 58 -9.40 7.50 13.97
CA LEU A 58 -8.63 6.50 14.70
C LEU A 58 -8.17 7.03 16.06
N ARG A 59 -8.19 6.17 17.08
CA ARG A 59 -7.73 6.47 18.45
C ARG A 59 -6.27 6.09 18.64
N GLY A 60 -5.66 6.59 19.73
CA GLY A 60 -4.24 6.38 20.01
C GLY A 60 -3.82 4.91 20.08
N GLU A 61 -4.62 4.06 20.73
CA GLU A 61 -4.36 2.62 20.87
C GLU A 61 -4.39 1.89 19.52
N GLU A 62 -5.32 2.25 18.62
CA GLU A 62 -5.40 1.68 17.28
C GLU A 62 -4.15 1.98 16.42
N PHE A 63 -3.53 3.14 16.63
CA PHE A 63 -2.29 3.48 15.92
C PHE A 63 -1.11 2.61 16.37
N ASP A 64 -1.02 2.30 17.67
CA ASP A 64 0.02 1.41 18.20
C ASP A 64 -0.18 -0.03 17.72
N GLU A 65 -1.41 -0.52 17.69
CA GLU A 65 -1.79 -1.83 17.15
C GLU A 65 -1.40 -1.93 15.66
N ILE A 66 -1.81 -0.96 14.84
CA ILE A 66 -1.46 -0.89 13.41
C ILE A 66 0.06 -0.91 13.21
N ALA A 67 0.81 -0.17 14.04
CA ALA A 67 2.26 -0.13 13.91
C ALA A 67 2.91 -1.47 14.27
N LEU A 68 2.42 -2.15 15.30
CA LEU A 68 2.92 -3.45 15.72
C LEU A 68 2.66 -4.52 14.65
N GLU A 69 1.41 -4.64 14.22
CA GLU A 69 1.03 -5.58 13.16
C GLU A 69 1.79 -5.33 11.85
N ALA A 70 2.01 -4.06 11.47
CA ALA A 70 2.79 -3.71 10.30
C ALA A 70 4.26 -4.13 10.43
N ALA A 71 4.81 -4.06 11.64
CA ALA A 71 6.17 -4.51 11.91
C ALA A 71 6.31 -6.03 11.85
N ASP A 72 5.28 -6.77 12.30
CA ASP A 72 5.24 -8.24 12.23
C ASP A 72 5.23 -8.71 10.76
N ASP A 73 4.36 -8.14 9.92
CA ASP A 73 4.30 -8.46 8.49
C ASP A 73 5.59 -8.05 7.76
N ALA A 74 6.15 -6.90 8.13
CA ALA A 74 7.42 -6.43 7.58
C ALA A 74 8.57 -7.37 7.96
N LEU A 75 8.61 -7.89 9.19
CA LEU A 75 9.59 -8.86 9.62
C LEU A 75 9.56 -10.13 8.75
N VAL A 76 8.36 -10.70 8.56
CA VAL A 76 8.17 -11.86 7.69
C VAL A 76 8.63 -11.56 6.26
N SER A 77 8.29 -10.38 5.75
CA SER A 77 8.65 -9.94 4.40
C SER A 77 10.16 -9.75 4.23
N VAL A 78 10.84 -9.17 5.22
CA VAL A 78 12.30 -9.01 5.24
C VAL A 78 13.00 -10.38 5.27
N LEU A 79 12.57 -11.29 6.15
CA LEU A 79 13.15 -12.61 6.25
C LEU A 79 13.00 -13.42 4.97
N ARG A 80 11.85 -13.37 4.32
CA ARG A 80 11.60 -14.03 3.02
C ARG A 80 12.44 -13.47 1.88
N ARG A 81 12.81 -12.20 1.94
CA ARG A 81 13.57 -11.49 0.90
C ARG A 81 15.00 -11.18 1.32
N LEU A 82 15.51 -11.86 2.34
CA LEU A 82 16.83 -11.59 2.86
C LEU A 82 17.94 -11.78 1.81
N ASP A 83 17.72 -12.70 0.85
CA ASP A 83 18.62 -12.95 -0.27
C ASP A 83 18.58 -11.86 -1.35
N ASP A 84 17.53 -11.03 -1.37
CA ASP A 84 17.42 -9.87 -2.27
C ASP A 84 18.27 -8.68 -1.80
N PHE A 85 18.79 -8.70 -0.57
CA PHE A 85 19.64 -7.63 -0.06
C PHE A 85 21.01 -7.63 -0.69
N ARG A 86 21.30 -6.65 -1.55
CA ARG A 86 22.54 -6.56 -2.34
C ARG A 86 23.65 -5.73 -1.69
N GLY A 87 23.41 -5.13 -0.51
CA GLY A 87 24.38 -4.28 0.15
C GLY A 87 24.55 -2.87 -0.48
N GLU A 88 23.68 -2.47 -1.39
CA GLU A 88 23.72 -1.15 -2.04
C GLU A 88 23.30 0.01 -1.10
N SER A 89 22.73 -0.32 0.05
CA SER A 89 22.36 0.60 1.12
C SER A 89 22.61 -0.06 2.47
N ARG A 90 22.46 0.71 3.56
CA ARG A 90 22.45 0.10 4.89
C ARG A 90 21.29 -0.87 5.00
N PHE A 91 21.49 -2.01 5.68
CA PHE A 91 20.47 -3.02 5.90
C PHE A 91 19.21 -2.42 6.56
N SER A 92 19.39 -1.57 7.56
CA SER A 92 18.30 -0.86 8.23
C SER A 92 17.47 -0.01 7.25
N THR A 93 18.12 0.68 6.32
CA THR A 93 17.45 1.49 5.29
C THR A 93 16.64 0.62 4.32
N TRP A 94 17.17 -0.54 3.95
CA TRP A 94 16.47 -1.49 3.11
C TRP A 94 15.28 -2.11 3.85
N ALA A 95 15.47 -2.54 5.10
CA ALA A 95 14.43 -3.15 5.93
C ALA A 95 13.31 -2.16 6.29
N TYR A 96 13.62 -0.90 6.54
CA TYR A 96 12.61 0.14 6.85
C TYR A 96 11.54 0.28 5.78
N LYS A 97 11.89 0.12 4.51
CA LYS A 97 10.93 0.22 3.40
C LYS A 97 9.76 -0.74 3.56
N PHE A 98 10.01 -1.94 4.08
CA PHE A 98 8.95 -2.92 4.33
C PHE A 98 7.98 -2.42 5.41
N ALA A 99 8.49 -1.95 6.54
CA ALA A 99 7.64 -1.44 7.63
C ALA A 99 6.83 -0.20 7.21
N LEU A 100 7.43 0.73 6.46
CA LEU A 100 6.74 1.91 5.94
C LEU A 100 5.61 1.52 4.97
N LEU A 101 5.86 0.53 4.10
CA LEU A 101 4.87 0.06 3.14
C LEU A 101 3.73 -0.67 3.83
N GLU A 102 4.01 -1.59 4.76
CA GLU A 102 2.96 -2.33 5.49
C GLU A 102 2.12 -1.39 6.36
N ALA A 103 2.74 -0.44 7.07
CA ALA A 103 2.01 0.57 7.84
C ALA A 103 1.10 1.42 6.94
N ALA A 104 1.58 1.84 5.77
CA ALA A 104 0.77 2.60 4.82
C ALA A 104 -0.42 1.80 4.26
N VAL A 105 -0.22 0.50 4.01
CA VAL A 105 -1.29 -0.42 3.56
C VAL A 105 -2.37 -0.54 4.63
N ARG A 106 -1.97 -0.83 5.88
CA ARG A 106 -2.91 -1.00 7.00
C ARG A 106 -3.69 0.27 7.31
N LEU A 107 -3.03 1.43 7.30
CA LEU A 107 -3.71 2.72 7.49
C LEU A 107 -4.76 2.98 6.39
N ARG A 108 -4.45 2.66 5.12
CA ARG A 108 -5.43 2.78 4.04
C ARG A 108 -6.61 1.82 4.22
N LYS A 109 -6.34 0.57 4.63
CA LYS A 109 -7.39 -0.42 4.91
C LYS A 109 -8.30 0.06 6.04
N ARG A 110 -7.74 0.55 7.15
CA ARG A 110 -8.51 1.11 8.28
C ARG A 110 -9.31 2.34 7.88
N ALA A 111 -8.70 3.28 7.16
CA ALA A 111 -9.40 4.46 6.66
C ALA A 111 -10.58 4.10 5.74
N TRP A 112 -10.43 3.06 4.95
CA TRP A 112 -11.50 2.54 4.10
C TRP A 112 -12.63 1.91 4.90
N GLN A 113 -12.30 1.07 5.90
CA GLN A 113 -13.28 0.41 6.77
C GLN A 113 -14.06 1.40 7.64
N ALA A 114 -13.45 2.53 8.02
CA ALA A 114 -14.07 3.57 8.81
C ALA A 114 -14.99 4.51 8.02
N ARG A 115 -15.16 4.32 6.70
CA ARG A 115 -16.15 5.07 5.91
C ARG A 115 -17.56 4.65 6.31
N GLU A 116 -18.42 5.63 6.58
CA GLU A 116 -19.81 5.42 7.03
C GLU A 116 -20.70 4.75 5.97
N LEU A 117 -20.25 4.74 4.71
CA LEU A 117 -20.94 4.06 3.61
C LEU A 117 -20.08 2.87 3.15
N PRO A 118 -20.43 1.63 3.54
CA PRO A 118 -19.83 0.44 2.94
C PRO A 118 -20.23 0.44 1.46
N VAL A 119 -19.24 0.64 0.60
CA VAL A 119 -19.44 0.47 -0.83
C VAL A 119 -19.46 -1.04 -1.08
N GLU A 120 -20.64 -1.60 -1.28
CA GLU A 120 -20.81 -3.02 -1.60
C GLU A 120 -19.97 -3.38 -2.83
N PRO A 121 -19.37 -4.60 -2.86
CA PRO A 121 -18.54 -5.04 -3.98
C PRO A 121 -19.22 -4.93 -5.34
N GLU A 122 -20.54 -5.09 -5.38
CA GLU A 122 -21.36 -4.96 -6.58
C GLU A 122 -21.39 -3.52 -7.11
N THR A 123 -21.29 -2.52 -6.22
CA THR A 123 -21.29 -1.10 -6.60
C THR A 123 -19.91 -0.59 -7.01
N TRP A 124 -18.84 -1.35 -6.81
CA TRP A 124 -17.49 -0.94 -7.22
C TRP A 124 -17.31 -0.81 -8.74
N SER A 125 -18.22 -1.39 -9.52
CA SER A 125 -18.28 -1.21 -10.96
C SER A 125 -19.04 0.04 -11.39
N LEU A 126 -19.81 0.65 -10.47
CA LEU A 126 -20.45 1.92 -10.71
C LEU A 126 -19.38 3.01 -10.60
N PHE A 127 -19.37 3.91 -11.56
CA PHE A 127 -18.55 5.12 -11.42
C PHE A 127 -18.97 5.82 -10.14
N ALA A 128 -18.02 6.09 -9.24
CA ALA A 128 -18.20 7.14 -8.27
C ALA A 128 -18.68 8.32 -9.11
N ASN A 129 -19.84 8.88 -8.75
CA ASN A 129 -20.34 10.05 -9.45
C ASN A 129 -19.18 11.03 -9.57
N LEU A 130 -18.61 11.12 -10.75
CA LEU A 130 -17.66 12.16 -11.10
C LEU A 130 -18.48 13.42 -11.12
N HIS A 131 -18.77 13.94 -9.91
CA HIS A 131 -19.43 15.23 -9.75
C HIS A 131 -18.38 16.24 -10.19
N LEU A 132 -18.53 16.64 -11.44
CA LEU A 132 -17.98 17.90 -11.85
C LEU A 132 -18.69 18.97 -11.03
N GLU A 133 -17.92 19.92 -10.51
CA GLU A 133 -18.49 21.14 -10.00
C GLU A 133 -19.50 21.69 -11.05
N PRO A 134 -20.62 22.28 -10.61
CA PRO A 134 -21.63 22.80 -11.54
C PRO A 134 -21.08 23.73 -12.63
N ASP A 135 -19.97 24.41 -12.31
CA ASP A 135 -19.27 25.37 -13.17
C ASP A 135 -18.11 24.73 -13.98
N ALA A 136 -18.02 23.39 -14.04
CA ALA A 136 -17.00 22.75 -14.86
C ALA A 136 -17.14 23.14 -16.32
N GLU A 137 -16.01 23.51 -16.94
CA GLU A 137 -15.93 23.90 -18.34
C GLU A 137 -16.45 22.77 -19.26
N ILE A 138 -17.05 23.15 -20.39
CA ILE A 138 -17.63 22.21 -21.37
C ILE A 138 -16.61 21.15 -21.78
N GLU A 139 -15.34 21.55 -22.01
CA GLU A 139 -14.24 20.66 -22.35
C GLU A 139 -13.99 19.56 -21.31
N GLN A 140 -14.11 19.88 -20.02
CA GLN A 140 -13.97 18.89 -18.95
C GLN A 140 -15.11 17.87 -18.96
N ARG A 141 -16.33 18.29 -19.28
CA ARG A 141 -17.49 17.40 -19.41
C ARG A 141 -17.36 16.47 -20.59
N GLU A 142 -16.90 16.99 -21.73
CA GLU A 142 -16.66 16.20 -22.93
C GLU A 142 -15.54 15.18 -22.72
N LEU A 143 -14.44 15.59 -22.10
CA LEU A 143 -13.34 14.68 -21.75
C LEU A 143 -13.79 13.55 -20.82
N LEU A 144 -14.57 13.87 -19.79
CA LEU A 144 -15.13 12.87 -18.87
C LEU A 144 -16.06 11.90 -19.57
N SER A 145 -16.92 12.40 -20.42
CA SER A 145 -17.84 11.59 -21.23
C SER A 145 -17.05 10.64 -22.15
N ALA A 146 -15.99 11.13 -22.80
CA ALA A 146 -15.11 10.33 -23.64
C ALA A 146 -14.41 9.23 -22.83
N VAL A 147 -13.89 9.54 -21.63
CA VAL A 147 -13.26 8.57 -20.74
C VAL A 147 -14.27 7.50 -20.27
N GLN A 148 -15.48 7.89 -19.89
CA GLN A 148 -16.54 6.96 -19.49
C GLN A 148 -16.91 5.99 -20.62
N THR A 149 -17.07 6.53 -21.82
CA THR A 149 -17.35 5.74 -23.04
C THR A 149 -16.19 4.76 -23.31
N ALA A 150 -14.96 5.24 -23.26
CA ALA A 150 -13.77 4.40 -23.45
C ALA A 150 -13.68 3.25 -22.44
N ILE A 151 -13.98 3.51 -21.17
CA ILE A 151 -14.03 2.49 -20.12
C ILE A 151 -15.11 1.45 -20.43
N ALA A 152 -16.26 1.89 -20.93
CA ALA A 152 -17.37 1.00 -21.28
C ALA A 152 -17.09 0.13 -22.51
N GLU A 153 -16.42 0.67 -23.52
CA GLU A 153 -16.19 0.00 -24.80
C GLU A 153 -14.88 -0.81 -24.85
N ALA A 154 -13.77 -0.26 -24.30
CA ALA A 154 -12.45 -0.87 -24.44
C ALA A 154 -12.13 -1.93 -23.37
N LEU A 155 -12.77 -1.88 -22.22
CA LEU A 155 -12.41 -2.74 -21.08
C LEU A 155 -13.38 -3.93 -20.91
N THR A 156 -12.81 -5.09 -20.55
CA THR A 156 -13.63 -6.22 -20.08
C THR A 156 -14.32 -5.86 -18.76
N PRO A 157 -15.43 -6.54 -18.38
CA PRO A 157 -16.11 -6.30 -17.11
C PRO A 157 -15.17 -6.39 -15.90
N HIS A 158 -14.24 -7.36 -15.89
CA HIS A 158 -13.25 -7.51 -14.82
C HIS A 158 -12.26 -6.34 -14.79
N GLN A 159 -11.69 -5.95 -15.95
CA GLN A 159 -10.78 -4.80 -16.04
C GLN A 159 -11.45 -3.49 -15.60
N ARG A 160 -12.70 -3.30 -15.99
CA ARG A 160 -13.51 -2.14 -15.60
C ARG A 160 -13.70 -2.11 -14.08
N ARG A 161 -14.11 -3.21 -13.46
CA ARG A 161 -14.29 -3.33 -12.02
C ARG A 161 -13.01 -2.97 -11.26
N VAL A 162 -11.88 -3.55 -11.65
CA VAL A 162 -10.59 -3.29 -11.01
C VAL A 162 -10.16 -1.83 -11.18
N LEU A 163 -10.29 -1.27 -12.38
CA LEU A 163 -9.94 0.12 -12.64
C LEU A 163 -10.81 1.09 -11.83
N VAL A 164 -12.13 0.90 -11.87
CA VAL A 164 -13.08 1.79 -11.17
C VAL A 164 -12.86 1.69 -9.66
N ALA A 165 -12.74 0.49 -9.10
CA ALA A 165 -12.51 0.31 -7.68
C ALA A 165 -11.22 1.01 -7.20
N LEU A 166 -10.09 0.79 -7.90
CA LEU A 166 -8.80 1.30 -7.46
C LEU A 166 -8.58 2.78 -7.78
N ALA A 167 -8.98 3.24 -8.98
CA ALA A 167 -8.64 4.57 -9.46
C ALA A 167 -9.71 5.62 -9.14
N PHE A 168 -10.98 5.26 -9.16
CA PHE A 168 -12.08 6.20 -8.94
C PHE A 168 -12.67 6.11 -7.54
N ASN A 169 -12.91 4.89 -7.04
CA ASN A 169 -13.50 4.71 -5.71
C ASN A 169 -12.47 4.66 -4.59
N GLY A 170 -11.19 4.64 -4.93
CA GLY A 170 -10.09 4.65 -3.95
C GLY A 170 -10.06 3.41 -3.05
N VAL A 171 -10.63 2.27 -3.51
CA VAL A 171 -10.57 1.00 -2.76
C VAL A 171 -9.11 0.59 -2.59
N PRO A 172 -8.66 0.31 -1.36
CA PRO A 172 -7.31 -0.22 -1.17
C PRO A 172 -7.13 -1.54 -1.91
N ILE A 173 -5.97 -1.73 -2.57
CA ILE A 173 -5.71 -2.92 -3.38
C ILE A 173 -5.80 -4.22 -2.58
N ASP A 174 -5.50 -4.17 -1.27
CA ASP A 174 -5.59 -5.32 -0.37
C ASP A 174 -7.04 -5.73 -0.13
N VAL A 175 -7.91 -4.75 0.09
CA VAL A 175 -9.36 -4.96 0.25
C VAL A 175 -9.95 -5.54 -1.03
N LEU A 176 -9.54 -4.99 -2.18
CA LEU A 176 -10.01 -5.49 -3.47
C LEU A 176 -9.49 -6.90 -3.77
N ALA A 177 -8.24 -7.21 -3.40
CA ALA A 177 -7.64 -8.54 -3.57
C ALA A 177 -8.37 -9.59 -2.74
N GLU A 178 -8.67 -9.27 -1.49
CA GLU A 178 -9.44 -10.12 -0.57
C GLU A 178 -10.86 -10.36 -1.11
N SER A 179 -11.56 -9.30 -1.52
CA SER A 179 -12.93 -9.39 -2.04
C SER A 179 -13.05 -10.14 -3.37
N LEU A 180 -12.04 -10.08 -4.23
CA LEU A 180 -12.02 -10.79 -5.51
C LEU A 180 -11.28 -12.12 -5.45
N GLU A 181 -10.90 -12.59 -4.25
CA GLU A 181 -10.16 -13.84 -4.01
C GLU A 181 -8.91 -13.97 -4.91
N THR A 182 -8.16 -12.88 -5.04
CA THR A 182 -7.01 -12.79 -5.94
C THR A 182 -5.79 -12.17 -5.26
N THR A 183 -4.68 -12.07 -5.99
CA THR A 183 -3.46 -11.47 -5.46
C THR A 183 -3.29 -10.01 -5.88
N ARG A 184 -2.60 -9.20 -5.04
CA ARG A 184 -2.20 -7.83 -5.41
C ARG A 184 -1.47 -7.77 -6.75
N GLY A 185 -0.59 -8.75 -7.01
CA GLY A 185 0.15 -8.84 -8.28
C GLY A 185 -0.75 -9.00 -9.50
N ALA A 186 -1.78 -9.85 -9.40
CA ALA A 186 -2.77 -10.03 -10.45
C ALA A 186 -3.59 -8.74 -10.69
N LEU A 187 -3.96 -8.03 -9.63
CA LEU A 187 -4.67 -6.74 -9.74
C LEU A 187 -3.80 -5.65 -10.37
N TYR A 188 -2.51 -5.56 -10.02
CA TYR A 188 -1.58 -4.63 -10.66
C TYR A 188 -1.45 -4.91 -12.15
N LYS A 189 -1.33 -6.18 -12.54
CA LYS A 189 -1.31 -6.57 -13.97
C LYS A 189 -2.59 -6.17 -14.68
N THR A 190 -3.74 -6.50 -14.10
CA THR A 190 -5.06 -6.13 -14.66
C THR A 190 -5.20 -4.62 -14.82
N LEU A 191 -4.78 -3.84 -13.83
CA LEU A 191 -4.81 -2.37 -13.87
C LEU A 191 -3.87 -1.82 -14.94
N HIS A 192 -2.67 -2.39 -15.07
CA HIS A 192 -1.71 -2.02 -16.13
C HIS A 192 -2.31 -2.26 -17.52
N ASP A 193 -2.86 -3.44 -17.75
CA ASP A 193 -3.47 -3.83 -19.03
C ASP A 193 -4.68 -2.95 -19.37
N ALA A 194 -5.51 -2.64 -18.36
CA ALA A 194 -6.65 -1.74 -18.51
C ALA A 194 -6.21 -0.33 -18.94
N ARG A 195 -5.19 0.24 -18.25
CA ARG A 195 -4.65 1.56 -18.59
C ARG A 195 -4.02 1.60 -19.98
N HIS A 196 -3.36 0.53 -20.39
CA HIS A 196 -2.77 0.42 -21.73
C HIS A 196 -3.86 0.40 -22.82
N LYS A 197 -4.93 -0.37 -22.61
CA LYS A 197 -6.07 -0.41 -23.56
C LYS A 197 -6.77 0.94 -23.67
N LEU A 198 -6.99 1.62 -22.54
CA LEU A 198 -7.61 2.94 -22.56
C LEU A 198 -6.79 3.97 -23.30
N ARG A 199 -5.47 4.03 -23.05
CA ARG A 199 -4.60 4.97 -23.77
C ARG A 199 -4.64 4.73 -25.29
N ARG A 200 -4.61 3.48 -25.72
CA ARG A 200 -4.71 3.14 -27.14
C ARG A 200 -6.07 3.58 -27.71
N HIS A 201 -7.16 3.26 -27.04
CA HIS A 201 -8.51 3.59 -27.50
C HIS A 201 -8.76 5.10 -27.57
N LEU A 202 -8.28 5.87 -26.61
CA LEU A 202 -8.38 7.32 -26.61
C LEU A 202 -7.49 7.97 -27.66
N GLY A 203 -6.25 7.48 -27.84
CA GLY A 203 -5.33 7.97 -28.88
C GLY A 203 -5.82 7.69 -30.30
N GLU A 204 -6.50 6.57 -30.53
CA GLU A 204 -7.12 6.26 -31.84
C GLU A 204 -8.27 7.22 -32.17
N ARG A 205 -8.97 7.78 -31.16
CA ARG A 205 -10.07 8.75 -31.33
C ARG A 205 -9.59 10.19 -31.54
N GLU A 206 -8.47 10.59 -30.94
CA GLU A 206 -7.89 11.92 -31.17
C GLU A 206 -7.44 12.11 -32.64
N PHE A 207 -7.07 11.05 -33.32
CA PHE A 207 -6.72 11.09 -34.76
C PHE A 207 -7.95 11.10 -35.70
N THR A 208 -9.15 10.91 -35.18
CA THR A 208 -10.38 10.87 -36.02
C THR A 208 -11.14 12.21 -36.01
N VAL A 209 -10.70 13.17 -35.21
CA VAL A 209 -11.35 14.51 -35.05
C VAL A 209 -10.52 15.62 -35.75
N ALA A 210 -9.54 15.28 -36.58
CA ALA A 210 -8.78 16.25 -37.38
C ALA A 210 -9.27 16.33 -38.83
#